data_1987d9d8dc074a4b50aee68c4e073ef2
#
_entry.id   1987d9d8dc074a4b50aee68c4e073ef2
#
_cell.length_a   1.000
_cell.length_b   1.000
_cell.length_c   1.000
_cell.angle_alpha   90.00
_cell.angle_beta   90.00
_cell.angle_gamma   90.00
#
_symmetry.space_group_name_H-M   'P 1'
#
loop_
_entity.id
_entity.type
_entity.pdbx_description
1 polymer ?
#
loop_
_entity_poly.entity_id
_entity_poly.type
_entity_poly.pdbx_seq_one_letter_code
_entity_poly.pdbx_strand_id
1 'polypeptide(L)'
;MLLALGPHASQDPVLLYKMLRICRTGLGIRETGARYEADTAGGEVVAADTDSALYYLTLTLMDEVFLPSLSLLTSNCCLAEEIWSVLRHFPYEQVCYYHLYDYIIYNRSIVLQRYRLYDQWKGDTISAHPVLLRYKATVLKAIKKLMQRVSKENVKPTGRQLGKLSHSSPGLIFTYILSQIQVYDNLIGPVVDSLKYLTNLSFDVLGYCIIEALNDPNRVRTKTDGTSISMWLTALSSFCGAVFKKHTIELTGLLQYVANQLKAKHSLDLLIIKEIVTKMGGIEAAEEMTVEQLEASAGGELLRQEAASFTQVSLA
;
A
#
# COMPACT_ATOMS: atom_id res chain seq x y z
N MET A 1 7.46 21.14 23.00
CA MET A 1 8.81 21.36 22.45
C MET A 1 9.03 20.59 21.14
N LEU A 2 8.87 19.27 21.06
CA LEU A 2 9.02 18.50 19.82
C LEU A 2 8.07 18.95 18.70
N LEU A 3 6.81 19.19 18.99
CA LEU A 3 5.84 19.72 18.02
C LEU A 3 6.28 21.07 17.42
N ALA A 4 6.97 21.91 18.23
CA ALA A 4 7.48 23.17 17.74
C ALA A 4 8.70 23.00 16.81
N LEU A 5 9.44 21.90 16.91
CA LEU A 5 10.54 21.59 15.99
C LEU A 5 10.01 21.05 14.65
N GLY A 6 8.87 20.35 14.66
CA GLY A 6 8.30 19.78 13.45
C GLY A 6 9.30 18.95 12.65
N PRO A 7 9.38 19.14 11.32
CA PRO A 7 10.33 18.41 10.46
C PRO A 7 11.81 18.64 10.78
N HIS A 8 12.15 19.74 11.47
CA HIS A 8 13.53 20.05 11.84
C HIS A 8 14.11 19.10 12.89
N ALA A 9 13.28 18.31 13.57
CA ALA A 9 13.73 17.21 14.43
C ALA A 9 14.58 16.16 13.68
N SER A 10 14.54 16.16 12.34
CA SER A 10 15.41 15.33 11.49
C SER A 10 16.92 15.61 11.68
N GLN A 11 17.29 16.75 12.24
CA GLN A 11 18.69 17.09 12.52
C GLN A 11 19.32 16.21 13.61
N ASP A 12 18.48 15.65 14.51
CA ASP A 12 18.91 14.69 15.52
C ASP A 12 18.15 13.37 15.40
N PRO A 13 18.60 12.43 14.58
CA PRO A 13 17.98 11.11 14.43
C PRO A 13 17.94 10.33 15.74
N VAL A 14 18.93 10.52 16.65
CA VAL A 14 18.99 9.81 17.93
C VAL A 14 17.84 10.25 18.84
N LEU A 15 17.51 11.53 18.82
CA LEU A 15 16.34 12.06 19.53
C LEU A 15 15.07 11.40 19.03
N LEU A 16 14.87 11.29 17.70
CA LEU A 16 13.71 10.65 17.11
C LEU A 16 13.58 9.19 17.55
N TYR A 17 14.66 8.41 17.54
CA TYR A 17 14.65 7.03 18.03
C TYR A 17 14.25 6.93 19.50
N LYS A 18 14.82 7.75 20.37
CA LYS A 18 14.49 7.76 21.80
C LYS A 18 13.02 8.08 22.03
N MET A 19 12.50 9.07 21.31
CA MET A 19 11.09 9.47 21.43
C MET A 19 10.14 8.40 20.92
N LEU A 20 10.43 7.75 19.79
CA LEU A 20 9.64 6.62 19.31
C LEU A 20 9.58 5.48 20.32
N ARG A 21 10.70 5.17 20.98
CA ARG A 21 10.73 4.14 22.05
C ARG A 21 9.92 4.55 23.26
N ILE A 22 9.94 5.81 23.65
CA ILE A 22 9.09 6.33 24.74
C ILE A 22 7.61 6.20 24.36
N CYS A 23 7.22 6.59 23.13
CA CYS A 23 5.85 6.42 22.65
C CYS A 23 5.42 4.95 22.66
N ARG A 24 6.28 4.05 22.17
CA ARG A 24 6.03 2.61 22.16
C ARG A 24 5.84 2.05 23.57
N THR A 25 6.73 2.38 24.49
CA THR A 25 6.63 1.94 25.89
C THR A 25 5.39 2.50 26.57
N GLY A 26 5.08 3.78 26.35
CA GLY A 26 3.93 4.46 26.93
C GLY A 26 2.59 3.91 26.44
N LEU A 27 2.52 3.44 25.18
CA LEU A 27 1.35 2.76 24.63
C LEU A 27 1.23 1.29 25.08
N GLY A 28 2.12 0.81 25.96
CA GLY A 28 2.11 -0.57 26.44
C GLY A 28 2.52 -1.60 25.37
N ILE A 29 3.05 -1.15 24.22
CA ILE A 29 3.53 -2.02 23.16
C ILE A 29 4.80 -2.72 23.63
N ARG A 30 4.68 -3.99 24.02
CA ARG A 30 5.82 -4.81 24.46
C ARG A 30 6.51 -5.45 23.26
N GLU A 31 7.83 -5.46 23.27
CA GLU A 31 8.60 -6.35 22.39
C GLU A 31 8.38 -7.78 22.88
N THR A 32 7.55 -8.54 22.19
CA THR A 32 7.66 -9.99 22.26
C THR A 32 8.99 -10.33 21.65
N GLY A 33 9.94 -10.80 22.48
CA GLY A 33 11.33 -11.08 22.09
C GLY A 33 11.50 -12.29 21.15
N ALA A 34 10.69 -12.36 20.11
CA ALA A 34 10.85 -13.31 19.01
C ALA A 34 11.66 -12.62 17.91
N ARG A 35 12.92 -13.06 17.77
CA ARG A 35 13.68 -12.92 16.54
C ARG A 35 12.76 -13.26 15.35
N TYR A 36 12.79 -12.44 14.33
CA TYR A 36 12.32 -12.63 12.95
C TYR A 36 11.91 -14.08 12.60
N GLU A 37 10.85 -14.58 13.16
CA GLU A 37 10.07 -15.65 12.58
C GLU A 37 8.88 -14.99 11.89
N ALA A 38 8.77 -15.28 10.61
CA ALA A 38 7.74 -14.74 9.74
C ALA A 38 6.38 -14.78 10.45
N ASP A 39 5.75 -13.62 10.63
CA ASP A 39 4.39 -13.46 11.18
C ASP A 39 3.36 -14.13 10.25
N THR A 40 3.34 -15.45 10.21
CA THR A 40 2.31 -16.27 9.56
C THR A 40 1.31 -16.87 10.54
N ALA A 41 1.42 -16.54 11.82
CA ALA A 41 0.44 -16.97 12.83
C ALA A 41 -0.14 -15.69 13.45
N GLY A 42 -1.46 -15.52 13.34
CA GLY A 42 -2.23 -14.40 13.86
C GLY A 42 -1.99 -14.13 15.35
N GLY A 43 -0.86 -13.50 15.63
CA GLY A 43 -0.58 -12.92 16.93
C GLY A 43 -1.53 -11.74 17.10
N GLU A 44 -2.37 -11.84 18.10
CA GLU A 44 -3.31 -10.81 18.52
C GLU A 44 -2.53 -9.51 18.75
N VAL A 45 -2.63 -8.57 17.81
CA VAL A 45 -2.08 -7.22 17.95
C VAL A 45 -2.89 -6.59 19.08
N VAL A 46 -2.29 -6.46 20.27
CA VAL A 46 -2.93 -5.77 21.38
C VAL A 46 -3.17 -4.34 20.92
N ALA A 47 -4.43 -4.01 20.67
CA ALA A 47 -4.82 -2.67 20.28
C ALA A 47 -4.38 -1.69 21.36
N ALA A 48 -3.71 -0.60 20.95
CA ALA A 48 -3.36 0.46 21.88
C ALA A 48 -4.64 1.02 22.51
N ASP A 49 -4.58 1.30 23.82
CA ASP A 49 -5.71 1.87 24.56
C ASP A 49 -6.11 3.22 23.96
N THR A 50 -7.23 3.22 23.22
CA THR A 50 -7.71 4.36 22.44
C THR A 50 -8.16 5.54 23.32
N ASP A 51 -8.40 5.33 24.60
CA ASP A 51 -8.88 6.38 25.51
C ASP A 51 -7.72 7.15 26.19
N SER A 52 -6.50 6.76 25.92
CA SER A 52 -5.31 7.37 26.50
C SER A 52 -4.94 8.70 25.82
N ALA A 53 -4.71 9.76 26.58
CA ALA A 53 -4.17 11.03 26.08
C ALA A 53 -2.83 10.83 25.35
N LEU A 54 -2.05 9.82 25.73
CA LEU A 54 -0.80 9.44 25.10
C LEU A 54 -0.99 8.90 23.68
N TYR A 55 -2.10 8.20 23.43
CA TYR A 55 -2.46 7.71 22.11
C TYR A 55 -2.61 8.88 21.11
N TYR A 56 -3.40 9.88 21.45
CA TYR A 56 -3.59 11.07 20.59
C TYR A 56 -2.32 11.90 20.45
N LEU A 57 -1.55 12.01 21.54
CA LEU A 57 -0.25 12.69 21.47
C LEU A 57 0.71 11.97 20.52
N THR A 58 0.74 10.64 20.56
CA THR A 58 1.58 9.86 19.66
C THR A 58 1.16 10.04 18.21
N LEU A 59 -0.15 10.02 17.89
CA LEU A 59 -0.66 10.31 16.56
C LEU A 59 -0.25 11.70 16.08
N THR A 60 -0.39 12.72 16.90
CA THR A 60 0.03 14.09 16.59
C THR A 60 1.54 14.17 16.34
N LEU A 61 2.34 13.48 17.14
CA LEU A 61 3.79 13.41 16.92
C LEU A 61 4.15 12.66 15.62
N MET A 62 3.39 11.61 15.27
CA MET A 62 3.57 10.92 13.99
C MET A 62 3.31 11.85 12.81
N ASP A 63 2.23 12.62 12.87
CA ASP A 63 1.81 13.53 11.79
C ASP A 63 2.75 14.72 11.65
N GLU A 64 3.06 15.42 12.75
CA GLU A 64 3.76 16.70 12.74
C GLU A 64 5.29 16.58 12.80
N VAL A 65 5.80 15.47 13.34
CA VAL A 65 7.25 15.35 13.62
C VAL A 65 7.87 14.14 12.92
N PHE A 66 7.44 12.92 13.21
CA PHE A 66 8.18 11.72 12.80
C PHE A 66 8.14 11.49 11.30
N LEU A 67 6.97 11.50 10.69
CA LEU A 67 6.83 11.25 9.26
C LEU A 67 7.39 12.40 8.39
N PRO A 68 7.18 13.69 8.72
CA PRO A 68 7.86 14.78 8.02
C PRO A 68 9.37 14.76 8.19
N SER A 69 9.88 14.41 9.38
CA SER A 69 11.32 14.27 9.64
C SER A 69 11.92 13.11 8.85
N LEU A 70 11.20 11.98 8.69
CA LEU A 70 11.63 10.86 7.86
C LEU A 70 11.91 11.31 6.43
N SER A 71 11.09 12.20 5.88
CA SER A 71 11.26 12.74 4.54
C SER A 71 12.55 13.54 4.37
N LEU A 72 13.06 14.16 5.42
CA LEU A 72 14.30 14.94 5.37
C LEU A 72 15.55 14.13 5.65
N LEU A 73 15.41 12.91 6.15
CA LEU A 73 16.52 11.99 6.39
C LEU A 73 16.92 11.25 5.13
N THR A 74 18.22 11.13 4.91
CA THR A 74 18.77 10.39 3.77
C THR A 74 18.67 8.88 4.03
N SER A 75 17.78 8.19 3.31
CA SER A 75 17.73 6.72 3.22
C SER A 75 17.88 5.95 4.53
N ASN A 76 17.17 6.35 5.58
CA ASN A 76 17.24 5.69 6.88
C ASN A 76 16.15 4.62 7.02
N CYS A 77 16.47 3.37 6.65
CA CYS A 77 15.54 2.24 6.77
C CYS A 77 15.24 1.89 8.23
N CYS A 78 16.22 2.05 9.14
CA CYS A 78 16.00 1.71 10.54
C CYS A 78 14.96 2.61 11.20
N LEU A 79 14.96 3.92 10.89
CA LEU A 79 13.94 4.81 11.41
C LEU A 79 12.55 4.49 10.82
N ALA A 80 12.48 4.13 9.54
CA ALA A 80 11.23 3.71 8.92
C ALA A 80 10.64 2.46 9.61
N GLU A 81 11.47 1.48 9.96
CA GLU A 81 11.03 0.28 10.71
C GLU A 81 10.65 0.60 12.16
N GLU A 82 11.36 1.50 12.83
CA GLU A 82 10.96 1.95 14.18
C GLU A 82 9.61 2.70 14.15
N ILE A 83 9.39 3.56 13.16
CA ILE A 83 8.09 4.20 12.95
C ILE A 83 7.01 3.14 12.70
N TRP A 84 7.29 2.16 11.85
CA TRP A 84 6.38 1.06 11.57
C TRP A 84 6.06 0.24 12.83
N SER A 85 7.04 -0.02 13.68
CA SER A 85 6.84 -0.76 14.94
C SER A 85 5.78 -0.14 15.85
N VAL A 86 5.56 1.15 15.72
CA VAL A 86 4.49 1.89 16.43
C VAL A 86 3.22 1.95 15.59
N LEU A 87 3.32 2.34 14.32
CA LEU A 87 2.16 2.55 13.42
C LEU A 87 1.33 1.29 13.20
N ARG A 88 1.93 0.11 13.15
CA ARG A 88 1.21 -1.16 12.96
C ARG A 88 0.16 -1.45 14.03
N HIS A 89 0.28 -0.83 15.20
CA HIS A 89 -0.68 -0.99 16.31
C HIS A 89 -1.89 -0.04 16.21
N PHE A 90 -1.87 0.89 15.28
CA PHE A 90 -3.01 1.75 14.99
C PHE A 90 -3.89 1.12 13.90
N PRO A 91 -5.22 1.12 14.05
CA PRO A 91 -6.12 0.59 13.04
C PRO A 91 -6.00 1.36 11.73
N TYR A 92 -6.32 0.71 10.61
CA TYR A 92 -6.31 1.35 9.29
C TYR A 92 -7.31 2.48 9.22
N GLU A 93 -8.54 2.14 9.54
CA GLU A 93 -9.69 3.01 9.50
C GLU A 93 -10.74 2.44 10.45
N GLN A 94 -11.18 3.20 11.41
CA GLN A 94 -12.39 2.86 12.15
C GLN A 94 -13.58 3.47 11.42
N VAL A 95 -14.19 2.71 10.52
CA VAL A 95 -15.46 3.11 9.91
C VAL A 95 -16.55 2.88 10.94
N CYS A 96 -16.84 3.89 11.73
CA CYS A 96 -18.09 3.94 12.48
C CYS A 96 -19.24 4.11 11.50
N TYR A 97 -19.95 3.01 11.18
CA TYR A 97 -20.98 2.92 10.15
C TYR A 97 -22.35 3.41 10.59
N TYR A 98 -22.50 3.94 11.79
CA TYR A 98 -23.80 4.35 12.35
C TYR A 98 -23.85 5.85 12.63
N HIS A 99 -24.79 6.53 11.96
CA HIS A 99 -25.22 7.93 12.18
C HIS A 99 -24.22 9.05 11.83
N LEU A 100 -23.69 9.07 10.61
CA LEU A 100 -22.51 9.88 10.33
C LEU A 100 -22.72 11.20 9.62
N TYR A 101 -23.93 11.60 9.26
CA TYR A 101 -24.10 12.92 8.62
C TYR A 101 -23.89 14.09 9.58
N ASP A 102 -24.25 13.95 10.85
CA ASP A 102 -24.08 15.02 11.86
C ASP A 102 -22.74 14.96 12.61
N TYR A 103 -22.11 13.77 12.70
CA TYR A 103 -20.89 13.55 13.46
C TYR A 103 -19.59 13.89 12.70
N ILE A 104 -19.65 13.87 11.38
CA ILE A 104 -18.48 14.20 10.49
C ILE A 104 -18.06 15.66 10.65
N ILE A 105 -18.99 16.58 10.92
CA ILE A 105 -18.69 18.01 11.05
C ILE A 105 -17.99 18.34 12.37
N TYR A 106 -18.27 17.58 13.44
CA TYR A 106 -17.74 17.89 14.79
C TYR A 106 -16.50 17.08 15.19
N ASN A 107 -16.28 15.85 14.65
CA ASN A 107 -15.19 14.98 15.04
C ASN A 107 -14.32 14.50 13.86
N ARG A 108 -13.87 15.43 13.03
CA ARG A 108 -12.93 15.19 11.94
C ARG A 108 -11.59 14.56 12.43
N SER A 109 -11.39 14.48 13.73
CA SER A 109 -10.13 14.03 14.38
C SER A 109 -10.05 12.55 14.71
N ILE A 110 -11.16 11.80 14.77
CA ILE A 110 -11.17 10.48 15.43
C ILE A 110 -11.16 9.29 14.46
N VAL A 111 -11.55 9.48 13.20
CA VAL A 111 -11.99 8.36 12.35
C VAL A 111 -10.94 7.78 11.40
N LEU A 112 -9.83 8.45 11.17
CA LEU A 112 -8.83 8.04 10.15
C LEU A 112 -7.43 8.01 10.76
N GLN A 113 -7.06 6.92 11.46
CA GLN A 113 -5.87 7.03 12.30
C GLN A 113 -4.56 6.77 11.55
N ARG A 114 -4.43 5.67 10.80
CA ARG A 114 -3.16 5.34 10.14
C ARG A 114 -3.06 5.92 8.73
N TYR A 115 -4.09 5.75 7.94
CA TYR A 115 -4.08 6.21 6.53
C TYR A 115 -4.12 7.74 6.40
N ARG A 116 -4.77 8.44 7.33
CA ARG A 116 -4.72 9.90 7.37
C ARG A 116 -3.30 10.44 7.57
N LEU A 117 -2.49 9.76 8.35
CA LEU A 117 -1.09 10.15 8.54
C LEU A 117 -0.30 10.13 7.23
N TYR A 118 -0.69 9.27 6.27
CA TYR A 118 -0.03 9.20 4.97
C TYR A 118 -0.43 10.31 4.00
N ASP A 119 -1.50 11.04 4.28
CA ASP A 119 -1.90 12.24 3.51
C ASP A 119 -0.84 13.35 3.56
N GLN A 120 0.00 13.36 4.57
CA GLN A 120 1.07 14.34 4.69
C GLN A 120 2.00 14.39 3.47
N TRP A 121 2.20 13.27 2.76
CA TRP A 121 3.03 13.27 1.54
C TRP A 121 2.34 13.89 0.32
N LYS A 122 1.06 14.19 0.39
CA LYS A 122 0.27 14.75 -0.72
C LYS A 122 -0.11 16.20 -0.52
N GLY A 123 -0.50 16.55 0.69
CA GLY A 123 -1.29 17.71 0.98
C GLY A 123 -0.54 18.94 1.43
N ASP A 124 -1.22 19.64 2.29
CA ASP A 124 -0.86 20.96 2.79
C ASP A 124 0.35 20.95 3.72
N THR A 125 0.60 19.82 4.40
CA THR A 125 1.75 19.68 5.32
C THR A 125 3.08 19.88 4.60
N ILE A 126 3.24 19.29 3.41
CA ILE A 126 4.45 19.52 2.59
C ILE A 126 4.51 20.97 2.12
N SER A 127 3.37 21.56 1.80
CA SER A 127 3.30 22.95 1.31
C SER A 127 3.60 23.97 2.41
N ALA A 128 3.33 23.64 3.66
CA ALA A 128 3.59 24.50 4.80
C ALA A 128 5.10 24.70 5.08
N HIS A 129 5.93 23.74 4.66
CA HIS A 129 7.38 23.78 4.94
C HIS A 129 8.21 23.89 3.65
N PRO A 130 8.89 25.02 3.40
CA PRO A 130 9.68 25.22 2.18
C PRO A 130 10.77 24.16 1.95
N VAL A 131 11.32 23.60 3.03
CA VAL A 131 12.33 22.53 2.97
C VAL A 131 11.72 21.26 2.40
N LEU A 132 10.51 20.89 2.83
CA LEU A 132 9.78 19.71 2.32
C LEU A 132 9.37 19.90 0.86
N LEU A 133 8.99 21.11 0.44
CA LEU A 133 8.70 21.41 -0.97
C LEU A 133 9.91 21.19 -1.88
N ARG A 134 11.08 21.69 -1.47
CA ARG A 134 12.33 21.47 -2.20
C ARG A 134 12.65 19.98 -2.28
N TYR A 135 12.49 19.28 -1.18
CA TYR A 135 12.70 17.84 -1.12
C TYR A 135 11.73 17.09 -2.06
N LYS A 136 10.43 17.40 -2.03
CA LYS A 136 9.41 16.85 -2.94
C LYS A 136 9.83 16.99 -4.41
N ALA A 137 10.26 18.19 -4.81
CA ALA A 137 10.71 18.43 -6.18
C ALA A 137 11.92 17.55 -6.56
N THR A 138 12.87 17.38 -5.63
CA THR A 138 14.05 16.52 -5.83
C THR A 138 13.67 15.06 -5.97
N VAL A 139 12.82 14.54 -5.09
CA VAL A 139 12.32 13.15 -5.14
C VAL A 139 11.54 12.88 -6.41
N LEU A 140 10.64 13.78 -6.80
CA LEU A 140 9.86 13.64 -8.04
C LEU A 140 10.77 13.62 -9.28
N LYS A 141 11.82 14.43 -9.31
CA LYS A 141 12.82 14.39 -10.38
C LYS A 141 13.58 13.06 -10.41
N ALA A 142 13.95 12.54 -9.26
CA ALA A 142 14.66 11.27 -9.13
C ALA A 142 13.80 10.09 -9.58
N ILE A 143 12.54 10.02 -9.13
CA ILE A 143 11.63 8.92 -9.49
C ILE A 143 11.27 8.96 -10.99
N LYS A 144 11.04 10.14 -11.57
CA LYS A 144 10.83 10.29 -13.01
C LYS A 144 11.98 9.69 -13.82
N LYS A 145 13.23 10.05 -13.45
CA LYS A 145 14.44 9.51 -14.10
C LYS A 145 14.59 8.00 -13.91
N LEU A 146 14.17 7.48 -12.74
CA LEU A 146 14.22 6.06 -12.44
C LEU A 146 13.20 5.30 -13.31
N MET A 147 11.95 5.74 -13.35
CA MET A 147 10.88 5.09 -14.10
C MET A 147 11.14 5.02 -15.62
N GLN A 148 11.83 6.01 -16.19
CA GLN A 148 12.24 5.98 -17.60
C GLN A 148 13.23 4.85 -17.94
N ARG A 149 13.88 4.28 -16.93
CA ARG A 149 14.91 3.22 -17.08
C ARG A 149 14.43 1.85 -16.60
N VAL A 150 13.21 1.75 -16.10
CA VAL A 150 12.64 0.49 -15.60
C VAL A 150 12.45 -0.46 -16.79
N SER A 151 13.12 -1.61 -16.75
CA SER A 151 12.98 -2.69 -17.71
C SER A 151 13.15 -4.04 -17.03
N LYS A 152 12.77 -5.13 -17.70
CA LYS A 152 12.97 -6.48 -17.18
C LYS A 152 14.44 -6.80 -16.89
N GLU A 153 15.37 -6.20 -17.62
CA GLU A 153 16.82 -6.42 -17.47
C GLU A 153 17.41 -5.67 -16.27
N ASN A 154 16.85 -4.50 -15.92
CA ASN A 154 17.37 -3.58 -14.91
C ASN A 154 16.63 -3.63 -13.56
N VAL A 155 15.85 -4.69 -13.29
CA VAL A 155 15.03 -4.81 -12.08
C VAL A 155 15.85 -4.69 -10.78
N LYS A 156 17.01 -5.37 -10.69
CA LYS A 156 17.84 -5.36 -9.47
C LYS A 156 18.38 -3.97 -9.12
N PRO A 157 19.09 -3.26 -10.01
CA PRO A 157 19.59 -1.92 -9.72
C PRO A 157 18.45 -0.92 -9.50
N THR A 158 17.39 -0.99 -10.26
CA THR A 158 16.19 -0.15 -10.13
C THR A 158 15.51 -0.37 -8.78
N GLY A 159 15.31 -1.62 -8.38
CA GLY A 159 14.70 -1.97 -7.09
C GLY A 159 15.50 -1.45 -5.89
N ARG A 160 16.85 -1.54 -5.94
CA ARG A 160 17.69 -0.97 -4.87
C ARG A 160 17.58 0.55 -4.77
N GLN A 161 17.52 1.24 -5.92
CA GLN A 161 17.33 2.69 -5.95
C GLN A 161 15.93 3.08 -5.48
N LEU A 162 14.91 2.34 -5.90
CA LEU A 162 13.53 2.52 -5.47
C LEU A 162 13.41 2.33 -3.95
N GLY A 163 13.99 1.26 -3.39
CA GLY A 163 14.04 1.02 -1.95
C GLY A 163 14.65 2.19 -1.20
N LYS A 164 15.80 2.70 -1.65
CA LYS A 164 16.45 3.86 -1.00
C LYS A 164 15.57 5.11 -1.00
N LEU A 165 14.92 5.40 -2.11
CA LEU A 165 14.02 6.55 -2.20
C LEU A 165 12.77 6.36 -1.33
N SER A 166 12.19 5.16 -1.31
CA SER A 166 10.97 4.85 -0.56
C SER A 166 11.15 4.93 0.97
N HIS A 167 12.37 4.75 1.48
CA HIS A 167 12.63 4.88 2.92
C HIS A 167 12.29 6.28 3.46
N SER A 168 12.45 7.31 2.65
CA SER A 168 12.24 8.70 3.07
C SER A 168 10.86 9.25 2.70
N SER A 169 10.31 8.86 1.55
CA SER A 169 9.04 9.44 1.03
C SER A 169 8.24 8.44 0.22
N PRO A 170 7.76 7.36 0.84
CA PRO A 170 7.06 6.31 0.11
C PRO A 170 5.80 6.83 -0.61
N GLY A 171 5.00 7.69 0.03
CA GLY A 171 3.77 8.22 -0.55
C GLY A 171 3.95 8.96 -1.86
N LEU A 172 4.97 9.84 -1.95
CA LEU A 172 5.27 10.58 -3.19
C LEU A 172 5.66 9.65 -4.33
N ILE A 173 6.45 8.63 -4.01
CA ILE A 173 6.99 7.69 -4.99
C ILE A 173 5.89 6.79 -5.53
N PHE A 174 5.07 6.19 -4.65
CA PHE A 174 4.03 5.27 -5.08
C PHE A 174 2.89 5.99 -5.81
N THR A 175 2.51 7.19 -5.41
CA THR A 175 1.54 8.00 -6.17
C THR A 175 2.03 8.22 -7.60
N TYR A 176 3.31 8.53 -7.79
CA TYR A 176 3.88 8.69 -9.13
C TYR A 176 3.94 7.36 -9.90
N ILE A 177 4.40 6.28 -9.28
CA ILE A 177 4.47 4.94 -9.91
C ILE A 177 3.09 4.49 -10.37
N LEU A 178 2.08 4.59 -9.49
CA LEU A 178 0.70 4.20 -9.81
C LEU A 178 0.13 5.03 -10.97
N SER A 179 0.46 6.33 -11.04
CA SER A 179 0.06 7.15 -12.18
C SER A 179 0.67 6.67 -13.51
N GLN A 180 1.89 6.15 -13.48
CA GLN A 180 2.55 5.59 -14.67
C GLN A 180 1.97 4.22 -15.07
N ILE A 181 1.70 3.35 -14.09
CA ILE A 181 1.10 2.02 -14.32
C ILE A 181 -0.28 2.14 -14.98
N GLN A 182 -1.07 3.14 -14.60
CA GLN A 182 -2.39 3.38 -15.18
C GLN A 182 -2.36 3.73 -16.68
N VAL A 183 -1.20 4.21 -17.16
CA VAL A 183 -0.99 4.57 -18.58
C VAL A 183 -0.24 3.47 -19.32
N TYR A 184 0.69 2.79 -18.63
CA TYR A 184 1.60 1.82 -19.22
C TYR A 184 1.52 0.49 -18.45
N ASP A 185 0.72 -0.43 -18.91
CA ASP A 185 0.51 -1.75 -18.33
C ASP A 185 1.76 -2.66 -18.38
N ASN A 186 2.60 -2.48 -19.41
CA ASN A 186 3.87 -3.19 -19.56
C ASN A 186 4.87 -2.93 -18.40
N LEU A 187 4.68 -1.87 -17.63
CA LEU A 187 5.50 -1.57 -16.45
C LEU A 187 5.13 -2.42 -15.22
N ILE A 188 3.96 -3.07 -15.20
CA ILE A 188 3.47 -3.82 -14.03
C ILE A 188 4.50 -4.85 -13.57
N GLY A 189 4.93 -5.74 -14.45
CA GLY A 189 5.89 -6.80 -14.12
C GLY A 189 7.20 -6.26 -13.54
N PRO A 190 7.95 -5.43 -14.29
CA PRO A 190 9.22 -4.87 -13.84
C PRO A 190 9.11 -4.06 -12.53
N VAL A 191 8.00 -3.32 -12.35
CA VAL A 191 7.78 -2.56 -11.11
C VAL A 191 7.55 -3.50 -9.94
N VAL A 192 6.63 -4.48 -10.05
CA VAL A 192 6.36 -5.46 -8.99
C VAL A 192 7.64 -6.19 -8.57
N ASP A 193 8.48 -6.56 -9.54
CA ASP A 193 9.77 -7.20 -9.26
C ASP A 193 10.75 -6.28 -8.53
N SER A 194 10.67 -4.98 -8.78
CA SER A 194 11.50 -3.97 -8.14
C SER A 194 11.12 -3.68 -6.68
N LEU A 195 9.87 -4.00 -6.27
CA LEU A 195 9.38 -3.75 -4.91
C LEU A 195 10.03 -4.63 -3.82
N LYS A 196 10.85 -5.61 -4.19
CA LYS A 196 11.50 -6.55 -3.27
C LYS A 196 12.31 -5.89 -2.14
N TYR A 197 12.77 -4.66 -2.33
CA TYR A 197 13.66 -3.95 -1.39
C TYR A 197 12.92 -2.92 -0.52
N LEU A 198 11.59 -2.98 -0.48
CA LEU A 198 10.77 -2.08 0.34
C LEU A 198 10.78 -2.49 1.81
N THR A 199 10.59 -1.51 2.70
CA THR A 199 10.32 -1.71 4.13
C THR A 199 8.84 -2.00 4.35
N ASN A 200 8.48 -2.54 5.53
CA ASN A 200 7.09 -2.79 5.90
C ASN A 200 6.24 -1.52 5.89
N LEU A 201 6.78 -0.40 6.39
CA LEU A 201 6.13 0.90 6.26
C LEU A 201 5.83 1.27 4.81
N SER A 202 6.81 1.03 3.90
CA SER A 202 6.63 1.34 2.49
C SER A 202 5.54 0.47 1.84
N PHE A 203 5.41 -0.80 2.24
CA PHE A 203 4.32 -1.66 1.76
C PHE A 203 2.96 -1.21 2.25
N ASP A 204 2.83 -0.79 3.50
CA ASP A 204 1.58 -0.27 4.03
C ASP A 204 1.16 1.04 3.33
N VAL A 205 2.12 1.94 3.12
CA VAL A 205 1.89 3.17 2.34
C VAL A 205 1.53 2.87 0.88
N LEU A 206 2.11 1.82 0.28
CA LEU A 206 1.71 1.37 -1.06
C LEU A 206 0.25 0.94 -1.09
N GLY A 207 -0.19 0.14 -0.09
CA GLY A 207 -1.60 -0.25 0.06
C GLY A 207 -2.52 0.96 0.14
N TYR A 208 -2.18 1.95 0.95
CA TYR A 208 -2.88 3.22 1.04
C TYR A 208 -2.94 3.95 -0.32
N CYS A 209 -1.82 4.09 -1.02
CA CYS A 209 -1.77 4.78 -2.32
C CYS A 209 -2.60 4.05 -3.40
N ILE A 210 -2.69 2.71 -3.35
CA ILE A 210 -3.55 1.93 -4.24
C ILE A 210 -5.02 2.28 -4.00
N ILE A 211 -5.47 2.22 -2.73
CA ILE A 211 -6.86 2.53 -2.37
C ILE A 211 -7.23 3.94 -2.80
N GLU A 212 -6.34 4.89 -2.62
CA GLU A 212 -6.58 6.26 -3.02
C GLU A 212 -6.62 6.46 -4.54
N ALA A 213 -5.74 5.78 -5.28
CA ALA A 213 -5.77 5.82 -6.74
C ALA A 213 -7.07 5.19 -7.31
N LEU A 214 -7.65 4.21 -6.59
CA LEU A 214 -8.95 3.61 -6.92
C LEU A 214 -10.13 4.51 -6.53
N ASN A 215 -9.99 5.32 -5.47
CA ASN A 215 -11.06 6.16 -4.93
C ASN A 215 -11.12 7.56 -5.58
N ASP A 216 -10.44 7.81 -6.69
CA ASP A 216 -10.49 9.10 -7.37
C ASP A 216 -11.91 9.38 -7.94
N PRO A 217 -12.66 10.37 -7.39
CA PRO A 217 -14.02 10.64 -7.80
C PRO A 217 -14.12 11.23 -9.22
N ASN A 218 -13.02 11.79 -9.73
CA ASN A 218 -13.00 12.43 -11.05
C ASN A 218 -12.83 11.42 -12.19
N ARG A 219 -12.59 10.15 -11.87
CA ARG A 219 -12.34 9.11 -12.87
C ARG A 219 -13.54 8.23 -13.12
N VAL A 220 -13.98 8.22 -14.37
CA VAL A 220 -15.05 7.33 -14.82
C VAL A 220 -14.51 5.90 -14.94
N ARG A 221 -15.23 4.94 -14.36
CA ARG A 221 -14.84 3.51 -14.34
C ARG A 221 -15.11 2.78 -15.66
N THR A 222 -16.01 3.32 -16.48
CA THR A 222 -16.33 2.78 -17.81
C THR A 222 -15.70 3.65 -18.89
N LYS A 223 -15.46 3.10 -20.07
CA LYS A 223 -15.10 3.86 -21.26
C LYS A 223 -16.29 4.67 -21.76
N THR A 224 -16.06 5.52 -22.75
CA THR A 224 -17.09 6.36 -23.40
C THR A 224 -18.20 5.54 -24.06
N ASP A 225 -17.97 4.26 -24.33
CA ASP A 225 -18.96 3.32 -24.84
C ASP A 225 -19.99 2.85 -23.78
N GLY A 226 -19.77 3.15 -22.51
CA GLY A 226 -20.63 2.81 -21.37
C GLY A 226 -20.63 1.32 -20.99
N THR A 227 -20.01 0.45 -21.79
CA THR A 227 -20.02 -1.03 -21.61
C THR A 227 -18.66 -1.57 -21.18
N SER A 228 -17.57 -1.05 -21.75
CA SER A 228 -16.22 -1.53 -21.47
C SER A 228 -15.62 -0.89 -20.22
N ILE A 229 -14.86 -1.66 -19.46
CA ILE A 229 -14.14 -1.17 -18.28
C ILE A 229 -13.00 -0.26 -18.73
N SER A 230 -12.75 0.81 -17.99
CA SER A 230 -11.66 1.76 -18.29
C SER A 230 -10.29 1.11 -18.11
N MET A 231 -9.35 1.47 -18.99
CA MET A 231 -8.00 0.89 -18.98
C MET A 231 -7.25 1.14 -17.67
N TRP A 232 -7.44 2.30 -17.05
CA TRP A 232 -6.78 2.61 -15.78
C TRP A 232 -7.20 1.66 -14.65
N LEU A 233 -8.49 1.29 -14.59
CA LEU A 233 -9.01 0.37 -13.57
C LEU A 233 -8.50 -1.05 -13.83
N THR A 234 -8.47 -1.49 -15.08
CA THR A 234 -7.91 -2.79 -15.46
C THR A 234 -6.42 -2.88 -15.12
N ALA A 235 -5.63 -1.84 -15.45
CA ALA A 235 -4.21 -1.80 -15.14
C ALA A 235 -3.94 -1.82 -13.63
N LEU A 236 -4.68 -1.03 -12.83
CA LEU A 236 -4.56 -1.05 -11.38
C LEU A 236 -4.98 -2.39 -10.77
N SER A 237 -6.07 -2.98 -11.24
CA SER A 237 -6.52 -4.30 -10.76
C SER A 237 -5.48 -5.37 -11.06
N SER A 238 -4.92 -5.37 -12.26
CA SER A 238 -3.85 -6.29 -12.64
C SER A 238 -2.58 -6.08 -11.81
N PHE A 239 -2.22 -4.82 -11.52
CA PHE A 239 -1.12 -4.48 -10.61
C PHE A 239 -1.38 -5.01 -9.20
N CYS A 240 -2.57 -4.79 -8.63
CA CYS A 240 -2.96 -5.32 -7.32
C CYS A 240 -2.77 -6.83 -7.28
N GLY A 241 -3.34 -7.58 -8.22
CA GLY A 241 -3.19 -9.03 -8.28
C GLY A 241 -1.72 -9.47 -8.32
N ALA A 242 -0.87 -8.79 -9.10
CA ALA A 242 0.55 -9.11 -9.21
C ALA A 242 1.34 -8.79 -7.92
N VAL A 243 1.03 -7.66 -7.28
CA VAL A 243 1.69 -7.25 -6.03
C VAL A 243 1.31 -8.17 -4.87
N PHE A 244 0.02 -8.43 -4.67
CA PHE A 244 -0.45 -9.31 -3.59
C PHE A 244 -0.02 -10.77 -3.76
N LYS A 245 0.15 -11.25 -5.00
CA LYS A 245 0.74 -12.57 -5.26
C LYS A 245 2.20 -12.64 -4.82
N LYS A 246 2.96 -11.59 -5.02
CA LYS A 246 4.43 -11.63 -4.90
C LYS A 246 4.94 -11.12 -3.56
N HIS A 247 4.23 -10.21 -2.94
CA HIS A 247 4.64 -9.55 -1.71
C HIS A 247 3.60 -9.73 -0.61
N THR A 248 4.05 -9.92 0.62
CA THR A 248 3.19 -10.01 1.81
C THR A 248 2.71 -8.62 2.23
N ILE A 249 1.63 -8.17 1.60
CA ILE A 249 0.96 -6.91 1.94
C ILE A 249 -0.36 -7.25 2.61
N GLU A 250 -0.75 -6.49 3.60
CA GLU A 250 -2.02 -6.65 4.28
C GLU A 250 -3.19 -6.31 3.36
N LEU A 251 -4.08 -7.28 3.16
CA LEU A 251 -5.19 -7.17 2.22
C LEU A 251 -6.43 -6.50 2.82
N THR A 252 -6.50 -6.41 4.15
CA THR A 252 -7.68 -5.97 4.92
C THR A 252 -8.22 -4.63 4.46
N GLY A 253 -7.34 -3.62 4.29
CA GLY A 253 -7.74 -2.28 3.87
C GLY A 253 -8.36 -2.27 2.46
N LEU A 254 -7.80 -3.04 1.53
CA LEU A 254 -8.33 -3.13 0.16
C LEU A 254 -9.67 -3.86 0.12
N LEU A 255 -9.83 -4.95 0.87
CA LEU A 255 -11.11 -5.67 0.97
C LEU A 255 -12.19 -4.79 1.58
N GLN A 256 -11.88 -4.02 2.61
CA GLN A 256 -12.80 -3.07 3.22
C GLN A 256 -13.21 -1.97 2.23
N TYR A 257 -12.27 -1.44 1.44
CA TYR A 257 -12.55 -0.50 0.36
C TYR A 257 -13.56 -1.10 -0.63
N VAL A 258 -13.31 -2.30 -1.15
CA VAL A 258 -14.21 -2.95 -2.12
C VAL A 258 -15.58 -3.23 -1.50
N ALA A 259 -15.64 -3.68 -0.24
CA ALA A 259 -16.90 -3.87 0.47
C ALA A 259 -17.72 -2.57 0.59
N ASN A 260 -17.05 -1.44 0.84
CA ASN A 260 -17.68 -0.13 0.90
C ASN A 260 -18.18 0.34 -0.48
N GLN A 261 -17.42 0.08 -1.56
CA GLN A 261 -17.86 0.36 -2.93
C GLN A 261 -19.08 -0.49 -3.31
N LEU A 262 -19.12 -1.76 -2.94
CA LEU A 262 -20.29 -2.62 -3.16
C LEU A 262 -21.53 -2.14 -2.41
N LYS A 263 -21.38 -1.69 -1.16
CA LYS A 263 -22.47 -1.05 -0.40
C LYS A 263 -22.97 0.23 -1.07
N ALA A 264 -22.08 0.98 -1.70
CA ALA A 264 -22.42 2.15 -2.52
C ALA A 264 -22.97 1.78 -3.91
N LYS A 265 -23.21 0.48 -4.22
CA LYS A 265 -23.69 -0.08 -5.50
C LYS A 265 -22.70 0.08 -6.67
N HIS A 266 -21.43 0.26 -6.40
CA HIS A 266 -20.35 0.31 -7.39
C HIS A 266 -19.76 -1.10 -7.57
N SER A 267 -20.32 -1.90 -8.50
CA SER A 267 -19.93 -3.31 -8.70
C SER A 267 -18.65 -3.51 -9.53
N LEU A 268 -18.22 -2.52 -10.29
CA LEU A 268 -17.04 -2.65 -11.17
C LEU A 268 -15.73 -2.87 -10.40
N ASP A 269 -15.65 -2.43 -9.15
CA ASP A 269 -14.49 -2.63 -8.29
C ASP A 269 -14.30 -4.10 -7.87
N LEU A 270 -15.29 -5.00 -8.15
CA LEU A 270 -15.11 -6.46 -8.05
C LEU A 270 -14.03 -7.01 -8.98
N LEU A 271 -13.69 -6.28 -10.05
CA LEU A 271 -12.56 -6.62 -10.92
C LEU A 271 -11.26 -6.78 -10.14
N ILE A 272 -11.07 -5.97 -9.09
CA ILE A 272 -9.87 -6.02 -8.23
C ILE A 272 -9.80 -7.38 -7.52
N ILE A 273 -10.90 -7.83 -6.93
CA ILE A 273 -10.96 -9.13 -6.24
C ILE A 273 -10.77 -10.27 -7.25
N LYS A 274 -11.41 -10.18 -8.42
CA LYS A 274 -11.22 -11.16 -9.50
C LYS A 274 -9.73 -11.31 -9.83
N GLU A 275 -9.04 -10.21 -10.10
CA GLU A 275 -7.62 -10.22 -10.46
C GLU A 275 -6.74 -10.76 -9.33
N ILE A 276 -7.02 -10.40 -8.08
CA ILE A 276 -6.28 -10.89 -6.92
C ILE A 276 -6.47 -12.40 -6.78
N VAL A 277 -7.71 -12.89 -6.78
CA VAL A 277 -8.03 -14.31 -6.62
C VAL A 277 -7.43 -15.11 -7.78
N THR A 278 -7.58 -14.64 -9.00
CA THR A 278 -7.05 -15.31 -10.19
C THR A 278 -5.52 -15.44 -10.12
N LYS A 279 -4.82 -14.36 -9.79
CA LYS A 279 -3.35 -14.39 -9.73
C LYS A 279 -2.80 -15.08 -8.50
N MET A 280 -3.43 -14.93 -7.33
CA MET A 280 -3.01 -15.62 -6.11
C MET A 280 -3.35 -17.10 -6.16
N GLY A 281 -4.53 -17.47 -6.66
CA GLY A 281 -4.96 -18.85 -6.83
C GLY A 281 -4.28 -19.58 -7.98
N GLY A 282 -3.56 -18.86 -8.85
CA GLY A 282 -2.96 -19.44 -10.05
C GLY A 282 -3.99 -19.91 -11.07
N ILE A 283 -5.23 -19.40 -10.98
CA ILE A 283 -6.32 -19.72 -11.90
C ILE A 283 -6.11 -18.88 -13.17
N GLU A 284 -5.62 -19.52 -14.21
CA GLU A 284 -5.53 -18.94 -15.55
C GLU A 284 -6.81 -19.29 -16.34
N ALA A 285 -7.20 -18.45 -17.30
CA ALA A 285 -8.28 -18.81 -18.20
C ALA A 285 -7.91 -20.11 -18.95
N ALA A 286 -8.85 -21.00 -19.14
CA ALA A 286 -8.60 -22.31 -19.76
C ALA A 286 -7.94 -22.20 -21.16
N GLU A 287 -8.18 -21.08 -21.84
CA GLU A 287 -7.59 -20.76 -23.14
C GLU A 287 -6.08 -20.43 -23.08
N GLU A 288 -5.59 -20.03 -21.89
CA GLU A 288 -4.18 -19.64 -21.68
C GLU A 288 -3.37 -20.72 -20.95
N MET A 289 -4.03 -21.80 -20.50
CA MET A 289 -3.35 -22.89 -19.77
C MET A 289 -2.51 -23.73 -20.73
N THR A 290 -1.25 -23.95 -20.35
CA THR A 290 -0.41 -24.94 -21.02
C THR A 290 -0.87 -26.36 -20.70
N VAL A 291 -0.56 -27.32 -21.55
CA VAL A 291 -0.89 -28.74 -21.32
C VAL A 291 -0.33 -29.24 -19.98
N GLU A 292 0.86 -28.81 -19.62
CA GLU A 292 1.53 -29.16 -18.34
C GLU A 292 0.78 -28.57 -17.12
N GLN A 293 0.25 -27.35 -17.24
CA GLN A 293 -0.57 -26.74 -16.19
C GLN A 293 -1.92 -27.41 -16.05
N LEU A 294 -2.53 -27.80 -17.17
CA LEU A 294 -3.76 -28.56 -17.19
C LEU A 294 -3.56 -29.95 -16.56
N GLU A 295 -2.44 -30.60 -16.88
CA GLU A 295 -2.04 -31.87 -16.27
C GLU A 295 -1.81 -31.75 -14.75
N ALA A 296 -1.16 -30.70 -14.30
CA ALA A 296 -0.92 -30.45 -12.87
C ALA A 296 -2.23 -30.15 -12.10
N SER A 297 -3.19 -29.47 -12.73
CA SER A 297 -4.48 -29.10 -12.10
C SER A 297 -5.52 -30.21 -12.17
N ALA A 298 -5.46 -31.13 -13.12
CA ALA A 298 -6.47 -32.15 -13.36
C ALA A 298 -6.44 -33.33 -12.36
N GLY A 299 -5.57 -33.34 -11.38
CA GLY A 299 -5.57 -34.28 -10.25
C GLY A 299 -5.35 -35.74 -10.60
N GLY A 300 -6.17 -36.41 -11.38
CA GLY A 300 -6.08 -37.84 -11.71
C GLY A 300 -6.23 -38.12 -13.21
N GLU A 301 -5.74 -39.30 -13.62
CA GLU A 301 -5.70 -39.68 -15.05
C GLU A 301 -7.10 -39.76 -15.69
N LEU A 302 -8.12 -40.18 -14.92
CA LEU A 302 -9.52 -40.19 -15.38
C LEU A 302 -10.07 -38.79 -15.61
N LEU A 303 -9.77 -37.82 -14.72
CA LEU A 303 -10.17 -36.43 -14.89
C LEU A 303 -9.43 -35.75 -16.08
N ARG A 304 -8.19 -36.16 -16.33
CA ARG A 304 -7.44 -35.71 -17.51
C ARG A 304 -8.07 -36.17 -18.82
N GLN A 305 -8.50 -37.44 -18.89
CA GLN A 305 -9.14 -37.99 -20.06
C GLN A 305 -10.53 -37.33 -20.33
N GLU A 306 -11.32 -37.07 -19.28
CA GLU A 306 -12.56 -36.32 -19.42
C GLU A 306 -12.30 -34.84 -19.82
N ALA A 307 -11.37 -34.15 -19.21
CA ALA A 307 -11.05 -32.78 -19.60
C ALA A 307 -10.54 -32.67 -21.05
N ALA A 308 -9.73 -33.63 -21.50
CA ALA A 308 -9.26 -33.71 -22.89
C ALA A 308 -10.40 -34.02 -23.87
N SER A 309 -11.36 -34.85 -23.50
CA SER A 309 -12.52 -35.14 -24.33
C SER A 309 -13.45 -33.95 -24.49
N PHE A 310 -13.65 -33.16 -23.41
CA PHE A 310 -14.44 -31.92 -23.46
C PHE A 310 -13.81 -30.86 -24.36
N THR A 311 -12.50 -30.75 -24.35
CA THR A 311 -11.76 -29.75 -25.20
C THR A 311 -11.86 -30.12 -26.67
N GLN A 312 -11.86 -31.40 -27.04
CA GLN A 312 -12.03 -31.85 -28.42
C GLN A 312 -13.46 -31.65 -28.96
N VAL A 313 -14.47 -31.76 -28.12
CA VAL A 313 -15.88 -31.53 -28.51
C VAL A 313 -16.21 -30.06 -28.75
N SER A 314 -15.48 -29.15 -28.09
CA SER A 314 -15.69 -27.71 -28.26
C SER A 314 -14.99 -27.12 -29.51
N LEU A 315 -14.15 -27.90 -30.18
CA LEU A 315 -13.37 -27.49 -31.38
C LEU A 315 -13.96 -28.15 -32.69
N ALA A 316 -15.01 -28.96 -32.59
CA ALA A 316 -15.73 -29.52 -33.70
C ALA A 316 -17.11 -28.85 -33.88
#